data_67ad8a2a79945874fb02db60cc553040
#
_entry.id   67ad8a2a79945874fb02db60cc553040
#
_cell.length_a   1.000
_cell.length_b   1.000
_cell.length_c   1.000
_cell.angle_alpha   90.00
_cell.angle_beta   90.00
_cell.angle_gamma   90.00
#
_symmetry.space_group_name_H-M   'P 1'
#
loop_
_entity.id
_entity.type
_entity.pdbx_description
1 polymer ?
#
loop_
_entity_poly.entity_id
_entity_poly.type
_entity_poly.pdbx_seq_one_letter_code
_entity_poly.pdbx_strand_id
1 'polypeptide(L)'
;MFHGDYMTGLNTFLDYDLSRDHARMGIGAEFWRDYLKMDANLYHRLTNWKNSPDLDDYEERPADGWDLRMEGWLPSYPQLGAKLEYEQYYGNQVALFDTDHLQSNPRAVTTDLTWTPFPLMTVSAGRRQGQNSHFETEFGVNFTLNPDLTWQQQTDPAAVAAMRTLAGSRHDFVERNNNIVLEYRKKTVIAIALPERVEGKSGMQYPLSVSHAHTGRQPA
;
A
#
# COMPACT_ATOMS: atom_id res chain seq x y z
N MET A 1 -0.16 -24.50 7.03
CA MET A 1 -0.47 -25.94 7.25
C MET A 1 -0.37 -26.65 5.91
N PHE A 2 0.38 -27.78 5.83
CA PHE A 2 0.57 -28.54 4.59
C PHE A 2 -0.47 -29.65 4.47
N HIS A 3 -1.04 -29.82 3.26
CA HIS A 3 -2.11 -30.77 2.96
C HIS A 3 -1.78 -31.68 1.76
N GLY A 4 -0.50 -32.06 1.59
CA GLY A 4 -0.03 -32.81 0.43
C GLY A 4 0.24 -31.90 -0.76
N ASP A 5 -0.79 -31.65 -1.59
CA ASP A 5 -0.64 -30.91 -2.85
C ASP A 5 -0.78 -29.41 -2.71
N TYR A 6 -1.15 -28.90 -1.54
CA TYR A 6 -1.29 -27.48 -1.25
C TYR A 6 -0.94 -27.13 0.19
N MET A 7 -0.68 -25.86 0.43
CA MET A 7 -0.48 -25.26 1.73
C MET A 7 -1.51 -24.15 1.94
N THR A 8 -2.01 -24.05 3.17
CA THR A 8 -2.75 -22.88 3.63
C THR A 8 -2.01 -22.23 4.79
N GLY A 9 -1.98 -20.91 4.83
CA GLY A 9 -1.36 -20.12 5.88
C GLY A 9 -2.28 -19.02 6.37
N LEU A 10 -2.05 -18.61 7.61
CA LEU A 10 -2.61 -17.40 8.22
C LEU A 10 -1.46 -16.66 8.88
N ASN A 11 -1.42 -15.38 8.70
CA ASN A 11 -0.42 -14.51 9.32
C ASN A 11 -1.06 -13.24 9.87
N THR A 12 -0.36 -12.59 10.78
CA THR A 12 -0.68 -11.26 11.29
C THR A 12 0.58 -10.42 11.23
N PHE A 13 0.44 -9.15 10.98
CA PHE A 13 1.57 -8.23 10.90
C PHE A 13 1.25 -6.88 11.51
N LEU A 14 2.30 -6.17 11.88
CA LEU A 14 2.28 -4.80 12.38
C LEU A 14 3.27 -3.99 11.57
N ASP A 15 2.81 -2.93 10.92
CA ASP A 15 3.66 -1.99 10.20
C ASP A 15 3.73 -0.68 10.98
N TYR A 16 4.92 -0.12 11.07
CA TYR A 16 5.16 1.15 11.72
C TYR A 16 6.06 2.03 10.85
N ASP A 17 5.54 3.20 10.46
CA ASP A 17 6.30 4.23 9.77
C ASP A 17 6.97 5.15 10.78
N LEU A 18 8.30 5.01 10.89
CA LEU A 18 9.13 5.80 11.82
C LEU A 18 9.19 7.28 11.47
N SER A 19 8.99 7.64 10.20
CA SER A 19 9.08 9.02 9.73
C SER A 19 7.82 9.83 10.01
N ARG A 20 6.66 9.16 10.00
CA ARG A 20 5.33 9.76 10.17
C ARG A 20 4.66 9.33 11.49
N ASP A 21 5.28 8.37 12.18
CA ASP A 21 4.75 7.81 13.42
C ASP A 21 3.33 7.23 13.24
N HIS A 22 3.10 6.58 12.09
CA HIS A 22 1.87 5.87 11.77
C HIS A 22 2.03 4.37 11.94
N ALA A 23 0.97 3.74 12.44
CA ALA A 23 0.90 2.30 12.62
C ALA A 23 -0.37 1.72 12.02
N ARG A 24 -0.25 0.54 11.42
CA ARG A 24 -1.38 -0.30 11.02
C ARG A 24 -1.10 -1.75 11.38
N MET A 25 -2.15 -2.52 11.58
CA MET A 25 -2.08 -3.97 11.71
C MET A 25 -2.75 -4.62 10.50
N GLY A 26 -2.44 -5.87 10.27
CA GLY A 26 -3.14 -6.64 9.26
C GLY A 26 -3.20 -8.12 9.56
N ILE A 27 -4.07 -8.78 8.80
CA ILE A 27 -4.25 -10.23 8.80
C ILE A 27 -4.15 -10.68 7.36
N GLY A 28 -3.35 -11.71 7.11
CA GLY A 28 -3.20 -12.34 5.81
C GLY A 28 -3.61 -13.80 5.82
N ALA A 29 -4.13 -14.26 4.68
CA ALA A 29 -4.43 -15.65 4.39
C ALA A 29 -3.73 -16.06 3.10
N GLU A 30 -3.20 -17.27 3.06
CA GLU A 30 -2.38 -17.79 1.97
C GLU A 30 -2.91 -19.14 1.50
N PHE A 31 -2.86 -19.34 0.20
CA PHE A 31 -3.09 -20.63 -0.45
C PHE A 31 -2.02 -20.85 -1.51
N TRP A 32 -1.15 -21.85 -1.31
CA TRP A 32 -0.05 -22.14 -2.21
C TRP A 32 -0.11 -23.60 -2.66
N ARG A 33 0.25 -23.81 -3.90
CA ARG A 33 0.49 -25.11 -4.52
C ARG A 33 1.64 -25.02 -5.52
N ASP A 34 2.02 -26.11 -6.12
CA ASP A 34 3.02 -26.09 -7.18
C ASP A 34 2.61 -25.12 -8.28
N TYR A 35 3.53 -24.22 -8.64
CA TYR A 35 3.39 -23.20 -9.68
C TYR A 35 2.28 -22.15 -9.47
N LEU A 36 1.69 -22.07 -8.25
CA LEU A 36 0.64 -21.10 -7.94
C LEU A 36 0.70 -20.65 -6.48
N LYS A 37 0.67 -19.34 -6.26
CA LYS A 37 0.49 -18.70 -4.96
C LYS A 37 -0.68 -17.74 -5.02
N MET A 38 -1.46 -17.72 -3.96
CA MET A 38 -2.56 -16.78 -3.76
C MET A 38 -2.49 -16.26 -2.33
N ASP A 39 -2.60 -14.94 -2.18
CA ASP A 39 -2.54 -14.25 -0.90
C ASP A 39 -3.68 -13.23 -0.83
N ALA A 40 -4.30 -13.10 0.34
CA ALA A 40 -5.31 -12.10 0.64
C ALA A 40 -4.96 -11.41 1.95
N ASN A 41 -4.93 -10.08 1.95
CA ASN A 41 -4.53 -9.28 3.10
C ASN A 41 -5.59 -8.24 3.45
N LEU A 42 -5.79 -8.04 4.75
CA LEU A 42 -6.64 -6.98 5.31
C LEU A 42 -5.74 -6.04 6.11
N TYR A 43 -5.98 -4.75 5.96
CA TYR A 43 -5.22 -3.68 6.62
C TYR A 43 -6.15 -2.84 7.50
N HIS A 44 -5.78 -2.66 8.75
CA HIS A 44 -6.52 -1.84 9.70
C HIS A 44 -5.59 -0.83 10.37
N ARG A 45 -5.98 0.45 10.35
CA ARG A 45 -5.22 1.52 11.00
C ARG A 45 -5.24 1.39 12.52
N LEU A 46 -4.11 1.70 13.14
CA LEU A 46 -3.98 1.81 14.59
C LEU A 46 -3.81 3.25 15.04
N THR A 47 -3.31 4.12 14.17
CA THR A 47 -3.11 5.54 14.46
C THR A 47 -4.21 6.40 13.84
N ASN A 48 -4.48 7.51 14.53
CA ASN A 48 -5.48 8.49 14.14
C ASN A 48 -4.85 9.63 13.33
N TRP A 49 -5.62 10.66 13.04
CA TRP A 49 -5.22 11.84 12.30
C TRP A 49 -4.04 12.56 12.95
N LYS A 50 -3.01 12.85 12.15
CA LYS A 50 -1.82 13.63 12.51
C LYS A 50 -1.57 14.68 11.44
N ASN A 51 -0.81 15.73 11.77
CA ASN A 51 -0.41 16.71 10.77
C ASN A 51 0.41 16.05 9.67
N SER A 52 0.05 16.32 8.42
CA SER A 52 0.82 15.82 7.28
C SER A 52 2.13 16.59 7.13
N PRO A 53 3.26 15.91 6.94
CA PRO A 53 4.51 16.55 6.55
C PRO A 53 4.58 16.85 5.05
N ASP A 54 3.75 16.22 4.21
CA ASP A 54 3.79 16.32 2.75
C ASP A 54 2.85 17.39 2.20
N LEU A 55 1.73 17.61 2.88
CA LEU A 55 0.69 18.54 2.42
C LEU A 55 0.42 19.59 3.51
N ASP A 56 0.69 20.86 3.17
CA ASP A 56 0.33 21.98 4.03
C ASP A 56 -1.18 22.02 4.26
N ASP A 57 -1.58 22.36 5.50
CA ASP A 57 -2.99 22.43 5.92
C ASP A 57 -3.77 21.10 5.85
N TYR A 58 -3.09 19.96 5.76
CA TYR A 58 -3.71 18.64 5.83
C TYR A 58 -3.30 17.87 7.08
N GLU A 59 -4.18 16.97 7.45
CA GLU A 59 -3.91 15.86 8.38
C GLU A 59 -3.93 14.56 7.59
N GLU A 60 -3.17 13.58 8.04
CA GLU A 60 -3.07 12.26 7.43
C GLU A 60 -3.25 11.15 8.46
N ARG A 61 -3.66 9.98 8.00
CA ARG A 61 -3.71 8.73 8.77
C ARG A 61 -3.60 7.52 7.83
N PRO A 62 -3.26 6.33 8.32
CA PRO A 62 -3.34 5.12 7.50
C PRO A 62 -4.77 4.87 7.03
N ALA A 63 -4.92 4.49 5.78
CA ALA A 63 -6.20 4.04 5.23
C ALA A 63 -6.43 2.56 5.58
N ASP A 64 -7.67 2.20 5.90
CA ASP A 64 -8.08 0.80 5.94
C ASP A 64 -8.20 0.26 4.52
N GLY A 65 -7.90 -1.01 4.31
CA GLY A 65 -7.96 -1.59 2.97
C GLY A 65 -7.76 -3.08 2.94
N TRP A 66 -7.69 -3.62 1.74
CA TRP A 66 -7.39 -5.02 1.49
C TRP A 66 -6.76 -5.20 0.12
N ASP A 67 -6.04 -6.29 -0.05
CA ASP A 67 -5.56 -6.74 -1.35
C ASP A 67 -5.77 -8.24 -1.55
N LEU A 68 -5.79 -8.62 -2.81
CA LEU A 68 -5.79 -10.00 -3.28
C LEU A 68 -4.68 -10.14 -4.31
N ARG A 69 -3.82 -11.13 -4.14
CA ARG A 69 -2.66 -11.38 -4.99
C ARG A 69 -2.68 -12.79 -5.51
N MET A 70 -2.25 -12.95 -6.75
CA MET A 70 -2.07 -14.24 -7.38
C MET A 70 -0.77 -14.20 -8.19
N GLU A 71 0.09 -15.18 -7.98
CA GLU A 71 1.29 -15.39 -8.79
C GLU A 71 1.29 -16.82 -9.33
N GLY A 72 1.51 -16.94 -10.63
CA GLY A 72 1.54 -18.24 -11.30
C GLY A 72 2.68 -18.36 -12.29
N TRP A 73 3.16 -19.59 -12.48
CA TRP A 73 4.25 -19.90 -13.41
C TRP A 73 3.84 -21.02 -14.37
N LEU A 74 4.43 -21.01 -15.55
CA LEU A 74 4.19 -22.06 -16.53
C LEU A 74 4.94 -23.35 -16.15
N PRO A 75 4.29 -24.48 -15.91
CA PRO A 75 4.98 -25.73 -15.57
C PRO A 75 5.95 -26.21 -16.67
N SER A 76 5.66 -25.91 -17.94
CA SER A 76 6.52 -26.22 -19.09
C SER A 76 7.73 -25.27 -19.24
N TYR A 77 7.65 -24.08 -18.63
CA TYR A 77 8.70 -23.06 -18.64
C TYR A 77 8.70 -22.29 -17.32
N PRO A 78 9.23 -22.88 -16.24
CA PRO A 78 9.15 -22.34 -14.85
C PRO A 78 9.78 -20.98 -14.64
N GLN A 79 10.61 -20.55 -15.58
CA GLN A 79 11.25 -19.23 -15.55
C GLN A 79 10.25 -18.10 -15.82
N LEU A 80 9.14 -18.39 -16.56
CA LEU A 80 8.13 -17.38 -16.90
C LEU A 80 6.96 -17.46 -15.94
N GLY A 81 6.65 -16.34 -15.32
CA GLY A 81 5.52 -16.16 -14.41
C GLY A 81 4.71 -14.92 -14.73
N ALA A 82 3.56 -14.84 -14.11
CA ALA A 82 2.70 -13.66 -14.12
C ALA A 82 2.15 -13.42 -12.72
N LYS A 83 2.04 -12.15 -12.35
CA LYS A 83 1.37 -11.70 -11.11
C LYS A 83 0.14 -10.89 -11.46
N LEU A 84 -0.90 -11.06 -10.67
CA LEU A 84 -2.11 -10.24 -10.68
C LEU A 84 -2.38 -9.80 -9.25
N GLU A 85 -2.57 -8.51 -9.05
CA GLU A 85 -2.94 -7.93 -7.78
C GLU A 85 -4.17 -7.05 -7.95
N TYR A 86 -5.09 -7.15 -7.02
CA TYR A 86 -6.17 -6.19 -6.85
C TYR A 86 -6.08 -5.60 -5.44
N GLU A 87 -6.11 -4.29 -5.34
CA GLU A 87 -6.09 -3.57 -4.07
C GLU A 87 -7.22 -2.55 -3.99
N GLN A 88 -7.76 -2.40 -2.77
CA GLN A 88 -8.83 -1.45 -2.47
C GLN A 88 -8.55 -0.81 -1.11
N TYR A 89 -8.56 0.50 -1.06
CA TYR A 89 -8.46 1.26 0.18
C TYR A 89 -9.69 2.13 0.39
N TYR A 90 -9.97 2.47 1.66
CA TYR A 90 -11.18 3.19 2.04
C TYR A 90 -10.83 4.53 2.68
N GLY A 91 -11.51 5.57 2.25
CA GLY A 91 -11.36 6.94 2.72
C GLY A 91 -11.83 7.96 1.69
N ASN A 92 -11.98 9.21 2.09
CA ASN A 92 -12.47 10.26 1.19
C ASN A 92 -11.37 10.80 0.27
N GLN A 93 -10.15 10.89 0.75
CA GLN A 93 -9.00 11.45 0.05
C GLN A 93 -7.78 10.55 0.31
N VAL A 94 -7.69 9.44 -0.39
CA VAL A 94 -6.62 8.45 -0.23
C VAL A 94 -5.59 8.61 -1.33
N ALA A 95 -4.31 8.65 -0.95
CA ALA A 95 -3.17 8.66 -1.86
C ALA A 95 -2.76 7.21 -2.19
N LEU A 96 -3.39 6.62 -3.19
CA LEU A 96 -3.04 5.27 -3.63
C LEU A 96 -1.80 5.26 -4.53
N PHE A 97 -1.63 6.27 -5.37
CA PHE A 97 -0.49 6.46 -6.27
C PHE A 97 0.42 7.55 -5.72
N ASP A 98 -0.10 8.75 -5.57
CA ASP A 98 0.64 9.93 -5.10
C ASP A 98 -0.30 10.91 -4.36
N THR A 99 0.28 11.96 -3.80
CA THR A 99 -0.45 13.00 -3.06
C THR A 99 -1.13 14.04 -3.96
N ASP A 100 -0.76 14.10 -5.25
CA ASP A 100 -1.37 15.02 -6.21
C ASP A 100 -2.71 14.48 -6.73
N HIS A 101 -2.93 13.16 -6.60
CA HIS A 101 -4.11 12.45 -7.09
C HIS A 101 -4.86 11.74 -5.97
N LEU A 102 -5.38 12.52 -5.00
CA LEU A 102 -6.20 12.00 -3.92
C LEU A 102 -7.57 11.52 -4.44
N GLN A 103 -7.97 10.31 -4.08
CA GLN A 103 -9.19 9.66 -4.56
C GLN A 103 -10.06 9.14 -3.43
N SER A 104 -11.38 9.10 -3.65
CA SER A 104 -12.31 8.48 -2.71
C SER A 104 -12.41 6.98 -2.98
N ASN A 105 -12.14 6.19 -1.94
CA ASN A 105 -12.17 4.74 -1.99
C ASN A 105 -11.43 4.16 -3.22
N PRO A 106 -10.14 4.53 -3.43
CA PRO A 106 -9.42 4.12 -4.62
C PRO A 106 -9.18 2.62 -4.67
N ARG A 107 -9.06 2.13 -5.91
CA ARG A 107 -8.69 0.76 -6.22
C ARG A 107 -7.73 0.72 -7.39
N ALA A 108 -6.90 -0.30 -7.43
CA ALA A 108 -6.01 -0.55 -8.54
C ALA A 108 -5.91 -2.04 -8.86
N VAL A 109 -5.57 -2.33 -10.11
CA VAL A 109 -5.19 -3.65 -10.60
C VAL A 109 -3.75 -3.55 -11.08
N THR A 110 -2.89 -4.42 -10.58
CA THR A 110 -1.51 -4.57 -11.04
C THR A 110 -1.37 -5.89 -11.78
N THR A 111 -0.75 -5.84 -12.94
CA THR A 111 -0.44 -7.04 -13.73
C THR A 111 1.04 -7.00 -14.10
N ASP A 112 1.79 -8.04 -13.71
CA ASP A 112 3.22 -8.16 -13.98
C ASP A 112 3.52 -9.45 -14.74
N LEU A 113 4.48 -9.38 -15.63
CA LEU A 113 5.19 -10.52 -16.18
C LEU A 113 6.56 -10.63 -15.51
N THR A 114 6.91 -11.83 -15.09
CA THR A 114 8.18 -12.11 -14.43
C THR A 114 8.98 -13.14 -15.21
N TRP A 115 10.28 -12.93 -15.31
CA TRP A 115 11.22 -13.87 -15.89
C TRP A 115 12.39 -14.09 -14.96
N THR A 116 12.56 -15.33 -14.53
CA THR A 116 13.60 -15.77 -13.59
C THR A 116 14.56 -16.69 -14.34
N PRO A 117 15.61 -16.18 -15.00
CA PRO A 117 16.56 -17.02 -15.77
C PRO A 117 17.29 -18.04 -14.89
N PHE A 118 17.56 -17.67 -13.64
CA PHE A 118 18.16 -18.53 -12.61
C PHE A 118 17.74 -18.01 -11.22
N PRO A 119 17.84 -18.80 -10.13
CA PRO A 119 17.30 -18.46 -8.81
C PRO A 119 17.72 -17.10 -8.26
N LEU A 120 18.98 -16.68 -8.54
CA LEU A 120 19.51 -15.41 -8.04
C LEU A 120 18.82 -14.17 -8.62
N MET A 121 18.22 -14.23 -9.83
CA MET A 121 17.74 -13.03 -10.53
C MET A 121 16.33 -13.22 -11.08
N THR A 122 15.48 -12.24 -10.84
CA THR A 122 14.15 -12.11 -11.47
C THR A 122 14.00 -10.73 -12.10
N VAL A 123 13.64 -10.70 -13.36
CA VAL A 123 13.26 -9.48 -14.09
C VAL A 123 11.74 -9.41 -14.14
N SER A 124 11.18 -8.23 -13.94
CA SER A 124 9.73 -7.99 -14.01
C SER A 124 9.42 -6.79 -14.88
N ALA A 125 8.26 -6.85 -15.54
CA ALA A 125 7.67 -5.72 -16.24
C ALA A 125 6.16 -5.74 -15.96
N GLY A 126 5.64 -4.64 -15.45
CA GLY A 126 4.28 -4.57 -14.98
C GLY A 126 3.60 -3.24 -15.25
N ARG A 127 2.29 -3.28 -15.08
CA ARG A 127 1.43 -2.11 -15.16
C ARG A 127 0.42 -2.14 -14.02
N ARG A 128 0.42 -1.07 -13.23
CA ARG A 128 -0.58 -0.79 -12.22
C ARG A 128 -1.58 0.21 -12.78
N GLN A 129 -2.86 -0.15 -12.78
CA GLN A 129 -3.93 0.67 -13.33
C GLN A 129 -4.97 0.95 -12.24
N GLY A 130 -5.14 2.23 -11.94
CA GLY A 130 -6.13 2.75 -11.00
C GLY A 130 -7.40 3.26 -11.66
N GLN A 131 -8.19 4.00 -10.89
CA GLN A 131 -9.37 4.71 -11.37
C GLN A 131 -8.99 5.90 -12.25
N ASN A 132 -9.95 6.44 -13.02
CA ASN A 132 -9.80 7.64 -13.84
C ASN A 132 -8.64 7.56 -14.86
N SER A 133 -8.37 6.37 -15.41
CA SER A 133 -7.29 6.13 -16.37
C SER A 133 -5.88 6.43 -15.86
N HIS A 134 -5.70 6.56 -14.54
CA HIS A 134 -4.38 6.67 -13.94
C HIS A 134 -3.66 5.33 -14.02
N PHE A 135 -2.42 5.32 -14.48
CA PHE A 135 -1.62 4.11 -14.57
C PHE A 135 -0.14 4.40 -14.37
N GLU A 136 0.55 3.40 -13.88
CA GLU A 136 2.02 3.37 -13.76
C GLU A 136 2.55 2.14 -14.46
N THR A 137 3.71 2.26 -15.08
CA THR A 137 4.44 1.14 -15.68
C THR A 137 5.74 0.97 -14.91
N GLU A 138 5.98 -0.25 -14.46
CA GLU A 138 7.12 -0.58 -13.64
C GLU A 138 8.01 -1.61 -14.33
N PHE A 139 9.32 -1.44 -14.17
CA PHE A 139 10.31 -2.43 -14.55
C PHE A 139 11.18 -2.71 -13.33
N GLY A 140 11.40 -3.98 -13.05
CA GLY A 140 12.15 -4.40 -11.89
C GLY A 140 13.22 -5.43 -12.22
N VAL A 141 14.32 -5.39 -11.47
CA VAL A 141 15.32 -6.47 -11.41
C VAL A 141 15.55 -6.75 -9.94
N ASN A 142 15.20 -7.97 -9.51
CA ASN A 142 15.40 -8.42 -8.15
C ASN A 142 16.52 -9.46 -8.08
N PHE A 143 17.39 -9.30 -7.09
CA PHE A 143 18.41 -10.28 -6.75
C PHE A 143 18.08 -10.92 -5.42
N THR A 144 17.88 -12.25 -5.41
CA THR A 144 17.55 -13.02 -4.21
C THR A 144 18.72 -13.94 -3.88
N LEU A 145 19.47 -13.58 -2.87
CA LEU A 145 20.62 -14.38 -2.41
C LEU A 145 20.14 -15.35 -1.34
N ASN A 146 20.33 -16.65 -1.60
CA ASN A 146 20.02 -17.70 -0.63
C ASN A 146 21.32 -18.27 -0.05
N PRO A 147 21.63 -18.00 1.24
CA PRO A 147 22.86 -18.45 1.88
C PRO A 147 22.98 -19.99 1.97
N ASP A 148 21.87 -20.71 1.91
CA ASP A 148 21.84 -22.18 2.00
C ASP A 148 22.17 -22.87 0.67
N LEU A 149 22.24 -22.11 -0.43
CA LEU A 149 22.56 -22.62 -1.76
C LEU A 149 23.97 -22.22 -2.16
N THR A 150 24.67 -23.14 -2.84
CA THR A 150 25.95 -22.81 -3.46
C THR A 150 25.79 -21.81 -4.61
N TRP A 151 26.84 -21.07 -4.94
CA TRP A 151 26.80 -20.12 -6.05
C TRP A 151 26.37 -20.76 -7.37
N GLN A 152 26.86 -22.00 -7.62
CA GLN A 152 26.48 -22.75 -8.81
C GLN A 152 24.96 -23.07 -8.85
N GLN A 153 24.37 -23.45 -7.72
CA GLN A 153 22.91 -23.71 -7.62
C GLN A 153 22.09 -22.44 -7.80
N GLN A 154 22.58 -21.31 -7.31
CA GLN A 154 21.89 -20.01 -7.45
C GLN A 154 21.90 -19.46 -8.88
N THR A 155 22.86 -19.90 -9.70
CA THR A 155 23.01 -19.47 -11.10
C THR A 155 22.59 -20.54 -12.11
N ASP A 156 22.09 -21.69 -11.66
CA ASP A 156 21.63 -22.78 -12.52
C ASP A 156 20.19 -22.55 -12.98
N PRO A 157 19.89 -22.37 -14.27
CA PRO A 157 18.53 -22.23 -14.79
C PRO A 157 17.64 -23.45 -14.47
N ALA A 158 18.19 -24.66 -14.35
CA ALA A 158 17.43 -25.85 -14.04
C ALA A 158 16.87 -25.85 -12.60
N ALA A 159 17.50 -25.12 -11.69
CA ALA A 159 17.07 -25.01 -10.30
C ALA A 159 15.78 -24.18 -10.14
N VAL A 160 15.40 -23.37 -11.13
CA VAL A 160 14.17 -22.55 -11.05
C VAL A 160 12.92 -23.41 -10.92
N ALA A 161 12.85 -24.54 -11.58
CA ALA A 161 11.69 -25.44 -11.47
C ALA A 161 11.45 -25.91 -10.03
N ALA A 162 12.52 -26.23 -9.30
CA ALA A 162 12.42 -26.62 -7.90
C ALA A 162 11.88 -25.51 -6.98
N MET A 163 12.21 -24.25 -7.26
CA MET A 163 11.70 -23.09 -6.51
C MET A 163 10.18 -22.93 -6.64
N ARG A 164 9.59 -23.37 -7.76
CA ARG A 164 8.14 -23.23 -8.05
C ARG A 164 7.30 -24.36 -7.47
N THR A 165 7.94 -25.36 -6.88
CA THR A 165 7.25 -26.42 -6.14
C THR A 165 6.87 -25.94 -4.75
N LEU A 166 5.82 -26.53 -4.19
CA LEU A 166 5.40 -26.25 -2.81
C LEU A 166 6.54 -26.52 -1.79
N ALA A 167 7.34 -27.56 -2.03
CA ALA A 167 8.49 -27.87 -1.18
C ALA A 167 9.59 -26.81 -1.26
N GLY A 168 9.85 -26.26 -2.46
CA GLY A 168 10.87 -25.22 -2.67
C GLY A 168 10.44 -23.85 -2.16
N SER A 169 9.15 -23.53 -2.19
CA SER A 169 8.60 -22.22 -1.79
C SER A 169 8.18 -22.13 -0.32
N ARG A 170 8.27 -23.21 0.46
CA ARG A 170 7.74 -23.28 1.83
C ARG A 170 8.34 -22.28 2.82
N HIS A 171 9.45 -21.65 2.49
CA HIS A 171 10.15 -20.65 3.30
C HIS A 171 10.05 -19.25 2.70
N ASP A 172 9.31 -19.08 1.61
CA ASP A 172 9.10 -17.78 1.00
C ASP A 172 8.27 -16.91 1.94
N PHE A 173 8.52 -15.61 1.86
CA PHE A 173 7.74 -14.64 2.61
C PHE A 173 6.36 -14.47 2.00
N VAL A 174 5.40 -14.12 2.86
CA VAL A 174 4.06 -13.72 2.46
C VAL A 174 4.13 -12.44 1.64
N GLU A 175 3.41 -12.42 0.53
CA GLU A 175 3.30 -11.22 -0.30
C GLU A 175 2.18 -10.32 0.22
N ARG A 176 2.51 -9.05 0.50
CA ARG A 176 1.57 -8.03 0.98
C ARG A 176 2.05 -6.64 0.58
N ASN A 177 1.18 -5.64 0.66
CA ASN A 177 1.62 -4.27 0.53
C ASN A 177 2.36 -3.85 1.81
N ASN A 178 3.65 -3.57 1.70
CA ASN A 178 4.50 -3.11 2.80
C ASN A 178 4.41 -1.59 3.03
N ASN A 179 3.87 -0.84 2.06
CA ASN A 179 3.69 0.60 2.18
C ASN A 179 2.38 0.92 2.90
N ILE A 180 2.43 1.81 3.87
CA ILE A 180 1.23 2.33 4.53
C ILE A 180 0.59 3.35 3.59
N VAL A 181 -0.54 2.97 2.98
CA VAL A 181 -1.35 3.90 2.17
C VAL A 181 -2.06 4.87 3.10
N LEU A 182 -2.00 6.17 2.79
CA LEU A 182 -2.50 7.22 3.66
C LEU A 182 -3.80 7.85 3.12
N GLU A 183 -4.70 8.16 4.04
CA GLU A 183 -5.87 9.00 3.83
C GLU A 183 -5.56 10.40 4.36
N TYR A 184 -5.93 11.42 3.60
CA TYR A 184 -5.74 12.83 3.90
C TYR A 184 -7.06 13.53 4.17
N ARG A 185 -7.03 14.59 4.98
CA ARG A 185 -8.14 15.54 5.11
C ARG A 185 -7.60 16.94 5.34
N LYS A 186 -8.30 17.92 4.79
CA LYS A 186 -7.96 19.33 5.01
C LYS A 186 -8.25 19.73 6.46
N LYS A 187 -7.33 20.44 7.11
CA LYS A 187 -7.52 20.98 8.45
C LYS A 187 -8.68 21.98 8.45
N THR A 188 -9.47 21.95 9.50
CA THR A 188 -10.47 22.97 9.73
C THR A 188 -9.77 24.18 10.35
N VAL A 189 -9.55 25.22 9.57
CA VAL A 189 -8.99 26.47 10.07
C VAL A 189 -10.14 27.42 10.39
N ILE A 190 -10.24 27.83 11.65
CA ILE A 190 -11.18 28.87 12.10
C ILE A 190 -10.38 30.16 12.15
N ALA A 191 -10.59 31.05 11.20
CA ALA A 191 -10.03 32.40 11.22
C ALA A 191 -11.08 33.36 11.82
N ILE A 192 -10.72 33.99 12.94
CA ILE A 192 -11.55 35.01 13.58
C ILE A 192 -10.93 36.35 13.28
N ALA A 193 -11.62 37.19 12.54
CA ALA A 193 -11.21 38.57 12.33
C ALA A 193 -11.93 39.48 13.34
N LEU A 194 -11.14 40.13 14.18
CA LEU A 194 -11.61 41.15 15.10
C LEU A 194 -11.29 42.53 14.54
N PRO A 195 -12.10 43.56 14.79
CA PRO A 195 -11.75 44.92 14.40
C PRO A 195 -10.45 45.36 15.09
N GLU A 196 -9.55 45.93 14.32
CA GLU A 196 -8.21 46.33 14.76
C GLU A 196 -8.27 47.42 15.87
N ARG A 197 -9.35 48.18 15.89
CA ARG A 197 -9.59 49.23 16.88
C ARG A 197 -11.07 49.42 17.12
N VAL A 198 -11.47 49.48 18.39
CA VAL A 198 -12.82 49.83 18.83
C VAL A 198 -12.74 51.14 19.63
N GLU A 199 -13.35 52.21 19.10
CA GLU A 199 -13.42 53.48 19.81
C GLU A 199 -14.81 53.62 20.44
N GLY A 200 -14.87 53.98 21.69
CA GLY A 200 -16.12 54.16 22.43
C GLY A 200 -16.02 55.21 23.49
N LYS A 201 -17.18 55.77 23.91
CA LYS A 201 -17.27 56.69 25.03
C LYS A 201 -17.34 55.93 26.36
N SER A 202 -16.72 56.47 27.38
CA SER A 202 -16.70 55.90 28.74
C SER A 202 -18.14 55.62 29.21
N GLY A 203 -18.42 54.38 29.69
CA GLY A 203 -19.73 53.98 30.22
C GLY A 203 -20.68 53.36 29.16
N MET A 204 -20.34 53.28 27.87
CA MET A 204 -21.12 52.62 26.88
C MET A 204 -20.62 51.18 26.63
N GLN A 205 -21.57 50.24 26.42
CA GLN A 205 -21.27 48.87 25.99
C GLN A 205 -21.28 48.82 24.47
N TYR A 206 -20.18 48.36 23.90
CA TYR A 206 -20.05 48.12 22.45
C TYR A 206 -20.00 46.61 22.19
N PRO A 207 -20.93 46.06 21.41
CA PRO A 207 -20.86 44.68 21.03
C PRO A 207 -19.65 44.47 20.08
N LEU A 208 -18.72 43.58 20.44
CA LEU A 208 -17.69 43.09 19.54
C LEU A 208 -18.35 42.15 18.54
N SER A 209 -18.67 42.65 17.35
CA SER A 209 -19.18 41.80 16.28
C SER A 209 -18.01 41.08 15.59
N VAL A 210 -17.97 39.77 15.69
CA VAL A 210 -17.07 38.92 14.87
C VAL A 210 -17.59 38.95 13.42
N SER A 211 -16.91 39.65 12.55
CA SER A 211 -17.42 39.88 11.20
C SER A 211 -17.15 38.72 10.21
N HIS A 212 -16.25 37.79 10.49
CA HIS A 212 -16.00 36.62 9.63
C HIS A 212 -15.47 35.45 10.44
N ALA A 213 -16.22 34.34 10.45
CA ALA A 213 -15.71 33.01 10.76
C ALA A 213 -15.62 32.24 9.43
N HIS A 214 -14.43 32.05 8.91
CA HIS A 214 -14.24 31.23 7.71
C HIS A 214 -13.89 29.81 8.16
N THR A 215 -14.84 28.90 8.04
CA THR A 215 -14.57 27.46 8.11
C THR A 215 -14.17 27.04 6.70
N GLY A 216 -12.91 26.72 6.48
CA GLY A 216 -12.41 26.28 5.18
C GLY A 216 -12.91 24.88 4.81
N ARG A 217 -14.22 24.74 4.56
CA ARG A 217 -14.80 23.58 3.91
C ARG A 217 -15.18 23.99 2.50
N GLN A 218 -14.37 23.64 1.52
CA GLN A 218 -14.80 23.71 0.13
C GLN A 218 -15.81 22.59 -0.10
N PRO A 219 -16.99 22.86 -0.69
CA PRO A 219 -17.90 21.81 -1.09
C PRO A 219 -17.27 20.94 -2.19
N ALA A 220 -17.57 19.65 -2.13
CA ALA A 220 -17.20 18.63 -3.10
C ALA A 220 -17.74 18.92 -4.49
#